data_91d9bfe9b7d4a9b33b76fac7b68ec3c4
#
_entry.id   91d9bfe9b7d4a9b33b76fac7b68ec3c4
#
_cell.length_a   1.000
_cell.length_b   1.000
_cell.length_c   1.000
_cell.angle_alpha   90.00
_cell.angle_beta   90.00
_cell.angle_gamma   90.00
#
_symmetry.space_group_name_H-M   'P 1'
#
loop_
_entity.id
_entity.type
_entity.pdbx_description
1 polymer ?
#
loop_
_entity_poly.entity_id
_entity_poly.type
_entity_poly.pdbx_seq_one_letter_code
_entity_poly.pdbx_strand_id
1 'polypeptide(L)'
;MYDWGKEQEKEIATIKERTIYLNLSDADCKRISTYAAKANITGSQLLESFIGDLVNGTYTNGSDEGDCAQEWFERCGYGMNSEKTFLRYILEEGDDVEFLLNGLENIKKSKELIQ
;
A
#
# COMPACT_ATOMS: atom_id res chain seq x y z
N MET A 1 -6.86 -23.73 14.81
CA MET A 1 -7.05 -23.47 13.38
C MET A 1 -7.32 -21.98 13.16
N TYR A 2 -6.59 -21.36 12.28
CA TYR A 2 -6.77 -19.95 11.98
C TYR A 2 -8.09 -19.73 11.23
N ASP A 3 -8.90 -18.81 11.72
CA ASP A 3 -10.21 -18.54 11.13
C ASP A 3 -10.15 -17.21 10.36
N TRP A 4 -9.98 -17.31 9.05
CA TRP A 4 -9.93 -16.17 8.14
C TRP A 4 -11.23 -15.36 8.16
N GLY A 5 -12.38 -16.03 8.32
CA GLY A 5 -13.67 -15.37 8.38
C GLY A 5 -13.77 -14.42 9.57
N LYS A 6 -13.27 -14.83 10.73
CA LYS A 6 -13.29 -13.97 11.93
C LYS A 6 -12.35 -12.78 11.80
N GLU A 7 -11.18 -12.95 11.20
CA GLU A 7 -10.26 -11.84 10.98
C GLU A 7 -10.85 -10.84 9.99
N GLN A 8 -11.47 -11.31 8.93
CA GLN A 8 -12.14 -10.45 7.98
C GLN A 8 -13.32 -9.70 8.61
N GLU A 9 -14.09 -10.37 9.44
CA GLU A 9 -15.19 -9.74 10.18
C GLU A 9 -14.69 -8.63 11.09
N LYS A 10 -13.56 -8.83 11.75
CA LYS A 10 -12.96 -7.81 12.61
C LYS A 10 -12.51 -6.59 11.80
N GLU A 11 -11.91 -6.80 10.65
CA GLU A 11 -11.53 -5.70 9.76
C GLU A 11 -12.75 -4.94 9.27
N ILE A 12 -13.76 -5.65 8.81
CA ILE A 12 -15.01 -5.06 8.31
C ILE A 12 -15.66 -4.20 9.39
N ALA A 13 -15.67 -4.67 10.63
CA ALA A 13 -16.27 -3.96 11.74
C ALA A 13 -15.60 -2.61 12.03
N THR A 14 -14.37 -2.41 11.57
CA THR A 14 -13.66 -1.14 11.75
C THR A 14 -13.79 -0.19 10.57
N ILE A 15 -14.50 -0.59 9.51
CA ILE A 15 -14.69 0.26 8.34
C ILE A 15 -15.55 1.45 8.73
N LYS A 16 -15.02 2.64 8.47
CA LYS A 16 -15.74 3.90 8.69
C LYS A 16 -15.15 4.97 7.77
N GLU A 17 -15.86 6.06 7.63
CA GLU A 17 -15.37 7.19 6.86
C GLU A 17 -14.04 7.67 7.42
N ARG A 18 -13.08 7.88 6.52
CA ARG A 18 -11.74 8.43 6.85
C ARG A 18 -11.52 9.66 6.00
N THR A 19 -10.82 10.63 6.55
CA THR A 19 -10.49 11.86 5.82
C THR A 19 -9.01 11.84 5.46
N ILE A 20 -8.73 12.05 4.16
CA ILE A 20 -7.38 12.15 3.62
C ILE A 20 -7.27 13.46 2.87
N TYR A 21 -6.19 14.20 3.11
CA TYR A 21 -5.95 15.47 2.44
C TYR A 21 -4.97 15.25 1.29
N LEU A 22 -5.40 15.63 0.09
CA LEU A 22 -4.62 15.46 -1.12
C LEU A 22 -4.39 16.84 -1.76
N ASN A 23 -3.18 17.04 -2.29
CA ASN A 23 -2.86 18.26 -3.05
C ASN A 23 -3.00 17.94 -4.53
N LEU A 24 -4.10 18.38 -5.13
CA LEU A 24 -4.43 18.11 -6.53
C LEU A 24 -4.73 19.42 -7.24
N SER A 25 -4.43 19.47 -8.51
CA SER A 25 -4.86 20.59 -9.36
C SER A 25 -6.36 20.50 -9.64
N ASP A 26 -6.98 21.61 -10.03
CA ASP A 26 -8.37 21.61 -10.46
C ASP A 26 -8.58 20.65 -11.64
N ALA A 27 -7.61 20.61 -12.55
CA ALA A 27 -7.67 19.71 -13.70
C ALA A 27 -7.68 18.24 -13.28
N ASP A 28 -6.87 17.86 -12.31
CA ASP A 28 -6.82 16.47 -11.82
C ASP A 28 -8.08 16.10 -11.04
N CYS A 29 -8.64 17.02 -10.29
CA CYS A 29 -9.93 16.79 -9.63
C CYS A 29 -11.02 16.50 -10.67
N LYS A 30 -11.03 17.25 -11.74
CA LYS A 30 -11.99 17.05 -12.83
C LYS A 30 -11.75 15.72 -13.55
N ARG A 31 -10.48 15.39 -13.79
CA ARG A 31 -10.11 14.14 -14.47
C ARG A 31 -10.56 12.91 -13.68
N ILE A 32 -10.32 12.90 -12.38
CA ILE A 32 -10.73 11.75 -11.55
C ILE A 32 -12.25 11.65 -11.47
N SER A 33 -12.94 12.78 -11.37
CA SER A 33 -14.40 12.80 -11.35
C SER A 33 -14.98 12.26 -12.66
N THR A 34 -14.37 12.61 -13.78
CA THR A 34 -14.78 12.13 -15.09
C THR A 34 -14.57 10.63 -15.24
N TYR A 35 -13.41 10.12 -14.79
CA TYR A 35 -13.13 8.69 -14.79
C TYR A 35 -14.15 7.91 -13.96
N ALA A 36 -14.42 8.38 -12.74
CA ALA A 36 -15.36 7.73 -11.84
C ALA A 36 -16.78 7.73 -12.43
N ALA A 37 -17.20 8.88 -13.01
CA ALA A 37 -18.53 9.01 -13.61
C ALA A 37 -18.75 8.03 -14.76
N LYS A 38 -17.73 7.76 -15.56
CA LYS A 38 -17.82 6.75 -16.65
C LYS A 38 -18.10 5.35 -16.12
N ALA A 39 -17.64 5.04 -14.92
CA ALA A 39 -17.89 3.77 -14.25
C ALA A 39 -19.11 3.82 -13.33
N ASN A 40 -19.84 4.93 -13.33
CA ASN A 40 -21.01 5.16 -12.47
C ASN A 40 -20.71 5.05 -10.97
N ILE A 41 -19.53 5.55 -10.57
CA ILE A 41 -19.10 5.64 -9.17
C ILE A 41 -18.60 7.05 -8.88
N THR A 42 -18.36 7.33 -7.59
CA THR A 42 -17.76 8.61 -7.19
C THR A 42 -16.23 8.53 -7.21
N GLY A 43 -15.57 9.69 -7.22
CA GLY A 43 -14.12 9.75 -7.10
C GLY A 43 -13.62 9.10 -5.82
N SER A 44 -14.34 9.27 -4.72
CA SER A 44 -14.01 8.63 -3.44
C SER A 44 -14.09 7.11 -3.53
N GLN A 45 -15.14 6.58 -4.16
CA GLN A 45 -15.28 5.14 -4.36
C GLN A 45 -14.16 4.56 -5.23
N LEU A 46 -13.76 5.30 -6.27
CA LEU A 46 -12.65 4.90 -7.12
C LEU A 46 -11.35 4.81 -6.33
N LEU A 47 -11.07 5.82 -5.50
CA LEU A 47 -9.87 5.83 -4.65
C LEU A 47 -9.91 4.75 -3.59
N GLU A 48 -11.05 4.51 -2.97
CA GLU A 48 -11.23 3.42 -2.00
C GLU A 48 -10.86 2.07 -2.62
N SER A 49 -11.35 1.83 -3.82
CA SER A 49 -11.09 0.58 -4.55
C SER A 49 -9.60 0.44 -4.89
N PHE A 50 -8.99 1.51 -5.38
CA PHE A 50 -7.56 1.51 -5.70
C PHE A 50 -6.70 1.25 -4.46
N ILE A 51 -7.02 1.89 -3.35
CA ILE A 51 -6.30 1.67 -2.08
C ILE A 51 -6.40 0.22 -1.66
N GLY A 52 -7.58 -0.38 -1.76
CA GLY A 52 -7.77 -1.80 -1.45
C GLY A 52 -6.86 -2.71 -2.26
N ASP A 53 -6.71 -2.44 -3.55
CA ASP A 53 -5.81 -3.22 -4.41
C ASP A 53 -4.34 -2.97 -4.07
N LEU A 54 -3.97 -1.71 -3.85
CA LEU A 54 -2.59 -1.33 -3.57
C LEU A 54 -2.07 -1.97 -2.28
N VAL A 55 -2.88 -2.02 -1.24
CA VAL A 55 -2.47 -2.54 0.07
C VAL A 55 -2.91 -3.98 0.31
N ASN A 56 -3.55 -4.60 -0.68
CA ASN A 56 -4.15 -5.93 -0.54
C ASN A 56 -5.04 -5.98 0.69
N GLY A 57 -5.93 -5.00 0.79
CA GLY A 57 -6.72 -4.75 1.97
C GLY A 57 -7.99 -5.59 2.08
N THR A 58 -8.94 -5.10 2.90
CA THR A 58 -10.18 -5.81 3.24
C THR A 58 -11.00 -6.16 1.99
N TYR A 59 -11.13 -5.22 1.06
CA TYR A 59 -11.84 -5.43 -0.20
C TYR A 59 -10.90 -5.14 -1.37
N THR A 60 -10.44 -6.20 -2.03
CA THR A 60 -9.64 -6.09 -3.23
C THR A 60 -10.46 -6.54 -4.43
N ASN A 61 -10.08 -6.09 -5.62
CA ASN A 61 -10.72 -6.54 -6.85
C ASN A 61 -10.13 -7.87 -7.36
N GLY A 62 -9.14 -8.39 -6.66
CA GLY A 62 -8.50 -9.66 -6.96
C GLY A 62 -6.99 -9.57 -6.95
N SER A 63 -6.33 -10.72 -7.04
CA SER A 63 -4.86 -10.81 -6.99
C SER A 63 -4.20 -10.15 -8.20
N ASP A 64 -4.80 -10.25 -9.38
CA ASP A 64 -4.26 -9.62 -10.59
C ASP A 64 -4.23 -8.09 -10.46
N GLU A 65 -5.29 -7.51 -9.91
CA GLU A 65 -5.39 -6.07 -9.71
C GLU A 65 -4.38 -5.61 -8.66
N GLY A 66 -4.23 -6.37 -7.59
CA GLY A 66 -3.23 -6.11 -6.56
C GLY A 66 -1.81 -6.17 -7.11
N ASP A 67 -1.51 -7.17 -7.94
CA ASP A 67 -0.20 -7.30 -8.58
C ASP A 67 0.11 -6.12 -9.49
N CYS A 68 -0.88 -5.67 -10.27
CA CYS A 68 -0.73 -4.50 -11.13
C CYS A 68 -0.47 -3.23 -10.31
N ALA A 69 -1.17 -3.06 -9.20
CA ALA A 69 -0.98 -1.91 -8.32
C ALA A 69 0.41 -1.92 -7.69
N GLN A 70 0.90 -3.08 -7.27
CA GLN A 70 2.26 -3.22 -6.74
C GLN A 70 3.32 -2.94 -7.79
N GLU A 71 3.13 -3.43 -9.00
CA GLU A 71 4.03 -3.15 -10.11
C GLU A 71 4.09 -1.66 -10.41
N TRP A 72 2.95 -0.99 -10.44
CA TRP A 72 2.90 0.47 -10.58
C TRP A 72 3.69 1.18 -9.50
N PHE A 73 3.49 0.76 -8.23
CA PHE A 73 4.17 1.34 -7.08
C PHE A 73 5.69 1.20 -7.21
N GLU A 74 6.16 0.03 -7.61
CA GLU A 74 7.58 -0.22 -7.79
C GLU A 74 8.17 0.61 -8.94
N ARG A 75 7.44 0.71 -10.05
CA ARG A 75 7.86 1.49 -11.22
C ARG A 75 7.92 2.99 -10.94
N CYS A 76 7.13 3.47 -9.99
CA CYS A 76 7.20 4.88 -9.57
C CYS A 76 8.47 5.21 -8.79
N GLY A 77 9.33 4.24 -8.54
CA GLY A 77 10.61 4.44 -7.88
C GLY A 77 10.58 4.34 -6.37
N TYR A 78 9.42 4.07 -5.80
CA TYR A 78 9.31 3.96 -4.34
C TYR A 78 10.08 2.77 -3.78
N GLY A 79 10.25 1.72 -4.58
CA GLY A 79 10.99 0.54 -4.21
C GLY A 79 12.42 0.50 -4.73
N MET A 80 12.90 1.54 -5.40
CA MET A 80 14.22 1.54 -6.04
C MET A 80 15.39 1.78 -5.09
N ASN A 81 15.12 2.36 -3.91
CA ASN A 81 16.14 2.55 -2.89
C ASN A 81 16.24 1.27 -2.07
N SER A 82 17.38 0.60 -2.12
CA SER A 82 17.57 -0.70 -1.47
C SER A 82 17.32 -0.67 0.04
N GLU A 83 17.71 0.41 0.71
CA GLU A 83 17.48 0.55 2.16
C GLU A 83 16.00 0.68 2.46
N LYS A 84 15.31 1.51 1.71
CA LYS A 84 13.86 1.67 1.87
C LYS A 84 13.11 0.39 1.52
N THR A 85 13.55 -0.31 0.48
CA THR A 85 12.95 -1.59 0.07
C THR A 85 13.11 -2.63 1.16
N PHE A 86 14.29 -2.71 1.76
CA PHE A 86 14.56 -3.64 2.85
C PHE A 86 13.68 -3.37 4.07
N LEU A 87 13.62 -2.11 4.48
CA LEU A 87 12.81 -1.69 5.61
C LEU A 87 11.32 -2.00 5.37
N ARG A 88 10.87 -1.70 4.18
CA ARG A 88 9.50 -1.94 3.78
C ARG A 88 9.16 -3.44 3.79
N TYR A 89 10.04 -4.26 3.26
CA TYR A 89 9.87 -5.71 3.27
C TYR A 89 9.65 -6.22 4.70
N ILE A 90 10.48 -5.79 5.62
CA ILE A 90 10.39 -6.21 7.01
C ILE A 90 9.08 -5.76 7.64
N LEU A 91 8.66 -4.53 7.39
CA LEU A 91 7.41 -3.99 7.93
C LEU A 91 6.18 -4.72 7.39
N GLU A 92 6.20 -5.07 6.10
CA GLU A 92 5.09 -5.77 5.47
C GLU A 92 4.99 -7.23 5.88
N GLU A 93 6.11 -7.89 6.05
CA GLU A 93 6.13 -9.29 6.48
C GLU A 93 5.81 -9.47 7.96
N GLY A 94 5.80 -8.39 8.72
CA GLY A 94 5.46 -8.45 10.14
C GLY A 94 6.48 -9.18 10.97
N ASP A 95 7.72 -9.21 10.53
CA ASP A 95 8.80 -9.89 11.22
C ASP A 95 9.12 -9.25 12.55
N ASP A 96 9.79 -10.00 13.40
CA ASP A 96 10.11 -9.52 14.73
C ASP A 96 11.14 -8.39 14.72
N VAL A 97 11.20 -7.69 15.83
CA VAL A 97 12.09 -6.53 16.00
C VAL A 97 13.56 -6.93 15.88
N GLU A 98 13.89 -8.15 16.31
CA GLU A 98 15.26 -8.65 16.24
C GLU A 98 15.75 -8.78 14.80
N PHE A 99 14.92 -9.31 13.91
CA PHE A 99 15.24 -9.40 12.49
C PHE A 99 15.42 -8.01 11.88
N LEU A 100 14.54 -7.08 12.23
CA LEU A 100 14.64 -5.69 11.79
C LEU A 100 15.95 -5.05 12.24
N LEU A 101 16.32 -5.20 13.51
CA LEU A 101 17.55 -4.65 14.06
C LEU A 101 18.78 -5.25 13.39
N ASN A 102 18.80 -6.55 13.17
CA ASN A 102 19.90 -7.22 12.47
C ASN A 102 20.06 -6.71 11.04
N GLY A 103 18.94 -6.50 10.34
CA GLY A 103 18.97 -5.95 8.99
C GLY A 103 19.54 -4.54 8.97
N LEU A 104 19.11 -3.68 9.88
CA LEU A 104 19.61 -2.32 9.99
C LEU A 104 21.11 -2.28 10.34
N GLU A 105 21.56 -3.15 11.22
CA GLU A 105 22.98 -3.27 11.55
C GLU A 105 23.81 -3.68 10.33
N ASN A 106 23.33 -4.64 9.55
CA ASN A 106 24.01 -5.09 8.35
C ASN A 106 24.16 -3.96 7.32
N ILE A 107 23.13 -3.14 7.16
CA ILE A 107 23.18 -1.96 6.29
C ILE A 107 24.24 -0.98 6.79
N LYS A 108 24.25 -0.73 8.10
CA LYS A 108 25.23 0.16 8.72
C LYS A 108 26.67 -0.33 8.51
N LYS A 109 26.92 -1.62 8.73
CA LYS A 109 28.23 -2.24 8.52
C LYS A 109 28.68 -2.12 7.07
N SER A 110 27.77 -2.34 6.13
CA SER A 110 28.06 -2.19 4.71
C SER A 110 28.49 -0.77 4.37
N LYS A 111 27.87 0.24 4.93
CA LYS A 111 28.24 1.63 4.74
C LYS A 111 29.60 1.95 5.36
N GLU A 112 29.92 1.40 6.51
CA GLU A 112 31.21 1.60 7.16
C GLU A 112 32.35 0.98 6.35
N LEU A 113 32.10 -0.17 5.71
CA LEU A 113 33.11 -0.84 4.90
C LEU A 113 33.41 -0.14 3.57
N ILE A 114 32.49 0.65 3.08
CA ILE A 114 32.63 1.36 1.80
C ILE A 114 33.39 2.68 1.96
N GLN A 115 33.51 3.20 3.15
CA GLN A 115 34.21 4.46 3.43
C GLN A 115 35.73 4.32 3.31
#